data_54b10c091dc9303c28f2edc656d9505d
#
_entry.id   54b10c091dc9303c28f2edc656d9505d
#
_cell.length_a   1.000
_cell.length_b   1.000
_cell.length_c   1.000
_cell.angle_alpha   90.00
_cell.angle_beta   90.00
_cell.angle_gamma   90.00
#
_symmetry.space_group_name_H-M   'P 1'
#
loop_
_entity.id
_entity.type
_entity.pdbx_description
1 polymer ?
#
loop_
_entity_poly.entity_id
_entity_poly.type
_entity_poly.pdbx_seq_one_letter_code
_entity_poly.pdbx_strand_id
1 'polypeptide(L)'
;MRIHFIAIGGSVMHNLAISLARLGHQVTGSDDQIVEPSKSNLREAGLYPTEIGWNADVITEDLDAIILGKHADADNPELIKAQELGIKIYSFPEFIYEQSKNKIRVVIAGTFGKTTIVSMIMHVLKKLGKDFDYVVGAQLEGFNSLIKLTSSAPIILIEGDEYYASSIDDHSKFHYYHPNIALISNVHWDANKTEVSEDVYLQQFEEFIDTIVAKGTLVYNKEDVNVLKVVGDTKDCKINRHGYKMPNYTINKGITYIEVGEEQIPLKIIGKQNLSNIAGAYTVCEWLGIKRGEFYESISDFKSSIRYLEFVKSEEGSVVYQDFAHTPSKLYTSIHAVKEQFSNKKLLTLIELTPYDILKDDKLEMYRHSMIESDYAVVFLNKNSIKEKNIVLGNVVDKIFSTFDHTNMTVITDFDELNFYLEQFESQGFNLLFMSSDSNIGVNVLSFADKFLAKKVKNFK
;
A
#
# COMPACT_ATOMS: atom_id res chain seq x y z
N MET A 1 -2.98 0.14 -31.99
CA MET A 1 -3.26 -1.28 -31.74
C MET A 1 -4.73 -1.42 -31.35
N ARG A 2 -5.34 -2.55 -31.72
CA ARG A 2 -6.64 -3.01 -31.23
C ARG A 2 -6.42 -4.02 -30.12
N ILE A 3 -6.83 -3.68 -28.92
CA ILE A 3 -6.50 -4.42 -27.70
C ILE A 3 -7.79 -4.80 -26.98
N HIS A 4 -7.93 -6.07 -26.63
CA HIS A 4 -9.04 -6.52 -25.82
C HIS A 4 -8.58 -6.97 -24.43
N PHE A 5 -9.33 -6.58 -23.41
CA PHE A 5 -9.07 -6.93 -22.02
C PHE A 5 -10.02 -8.03 -21.56
N ILE A 6 -9.50 -9.17 -21.15
CA ILE A 6 -10.25 -10.19 -20.42
C ILE A 6 -10.13 -9.87 -18.92
N ALA A 7 -11.25 -9.63 -18.25
CA ALA A 7 -11.38 -9.09 -16.88
C ALA A 7 -10.97 -7.61 -16.77
N ILE A 8 -11.60 -6.73 -17.58
CA ILE A 8 -11.32 -5.28 -17.63
C ILE A 8 -11.67 -4.54 -16.32
N GLY A 9 -12.62 -5.06 -15.52
CA GLY A 9 -13.11 -4.42 -14.30
C GLY A 9 -12.14 -4.44 -13.12
N GLY A 10 -11.05 -5.22 -13.21
CA GLY A 10 -10.04 -5.27 -12.16
C GLY A 10 -9.43 -3.90 -11.85
N SER A 11 -9.01 -3.68 -10.58
CA SER A 11 -8.50 -2.39 -10.09
C SER A 11 -7.38 -1.79 -10.94
N VAL A 12 -6.36 -2.56 -11.30
CA VAL A 12 -5.28 -2.09 -12.18
C VAL A 12 -5.64 -2.21 -13.66
N MET A 13 -6.49 -3.18 -14.03
CA MET A 13 -6.86 -3.46 -15.42
C MET A 13 -7.62 -2.29 -16.05
N HIS A 14 -8.67 -1.78 -15.39
CA HIS A 14 -9.43 -0.65 -15.93
C HIS A 14 -8.57 0.62 -16.05
N ASN A 15 -7.62 0.86 -15.11
CA ASN A 15 -6.70 1.98 -15.21
C ASN A 15 -5.73 1.84 -16.39
N LEU A 16 -5.26 0.61 -16.68
CA LEU A 16 -4.44 0.33 -17.86
C LEU A 16 -5.25 0.54 -19.16
N ALA A 17 -6.47 0.02 -19.22
CA ALA A 17 -7.37 0.17 -20.35
C ALA A 17 -7.60 1.66 -20.69
N ILE A 18 -7.91 2.47 -19.68
CA ILE A 18 -8.11 3.92 -19.82
C ILE A 18 -6.82 4.62 -20.26
N SER A 19 -5.67 4.23 -19.70
CA SER A 19 -4.38 4.82 -20.08
C SER A 19 -4.02 4.52 -21.54
N LEU A 20 -4.27 3.30 -22.00
CA LEU A 20 -4.03 2.90 -23.41
C LEU A 20 -4.98 3.58 -24.39
N ALA A 21 -6.26 3.73 -24.03
CA ALA A 21 -7.22 4.49 -24.84
C ALA A 21 -6.79 5.95 -25.00
N ARG A 22 -6.27 6.58 -23.94
CA ARG A 22 -5.70 7.93 -23.99
C ARG A 22 -4.45 8.05 -24.86
N LEU A 23 -3.70 6.95 -25.02
CA LEU A 23 -2.58 6.84 -25.95
C LEU A 23 -3.02 6.63 -27.41
N GLY A 24 -4.33 6.53 -27.69
CA GLY A 24 -4.89 6.36 -29.03
C GLY A 24 -5.04 4.91 -29.47
N HIS A 25 -4.94 3.94 -28.57
CA HIS A 25 -5.28 2.54 -28.89
C HIS A 25 -6.79 2.36 -28.93
N GLN A 26 -7.26 1.44 -29.77
CA GLN A 26 -8.64 0.97 -29.75
C GLN A 26 -8.75 -0.12 -28.68
N VAL A 27 -9.45 0.20 -27.59
CA VAL A 27 -9.55 -0.68 -26.42
C VAL A 27 -10.98 -1.17 -26.25
N THR A 28 -11.14 -2.46 -26.08
CA THR A 28 -12.37 -3.13 -25.67
C THR A 28 -12.10 -4.05 -24.49
N GLY A 29 -13.11 -4.59 -23.86
CA GLY A 29 -12.91 -5.60 -22.81
C GLY A 29 -14.21 -6.18 -22.31
N SER A 30 -14.10 -7.31 -21.62
CA SER A 30 -15.18 -8.06 -20.99
C SER A 30 -14.88 -8.33 -19.53
N ASP A 31 -15.94 -8.56 -18.75
CA ASP A 31 -15.84 -8.97 -17.34
C ASP A 31 -17.16 -9.61 -16.89
N ASP A 32 -17.12 -10.53 -15.98
CA ASP A 32 -18.31 -11.15 -15.39
C ASP A 32 -18.94 -10.26 -14.30
N GLN A 33 -18.14 -9.37 -13.68
CA GLN A 33 -18.60 -8.43 -12.67
C GLN A 33 -17.72 -7.17 -12.64
N ILE A 34 -18.33 -6.00 -12.81
CA ILE A 34 -17.63 -4.71 -12.67
C ILE A 34 -18.25 -3.90 -11.53
N VAL A 35 -17.47 -3.67 -10.48
CA VAL A 35 -17.86 -2.93 -9.27
C VAL A 35 -17.28 -1.51 -9.26
N GLU A 36 -17.76 -0.66 -8.36
CA GLU A 36 -17.14 0.67 -8.15
C GLU A 36 -15.74 0.53 -7.53
N PRO A 37 -14.82 1.43 -7.87
CA PRO A 37 -14.92 2.58 -8.77
C PRO A 37 -14.70 2.26 -10.26
N SER A 38 -14.33 1.02 -10.62
CA SER A 38 -14.01 0.62 -12.00
C SER A 38 -15.18 0.87 -12.95
N LYS A 39 -16.41 0.61 -12.48
CA LYS A 39 -17.64 0.82 -13.25
C LYS A 39 -17.81 2.27 -13.70
N SER A 40 -17.72 3.21 -12.79
CA SER A 40 -17.83 4.64 -13.08
C SER A 40 -16.70 5.12 -13.97
N ASN A 41 -15.47 4.72 -13.67
CA ASN A 41 -14.28 5.12 -14.43
C ASN A 41 -14.32 4.63 -15.89
N LEU A 42 -14.73 3.37 -16.12
CA LEU A 42 -14.88 2.81 -17.47
C LEU A 42 -16.01 3.48 -18.25
N ARG A 43 -17.12 3.83 -17.59
CA ARG A 43 -18.23 4.56 -18.23
C ARG A 43 -17.80 5.96 -18.65
N GLU A 44 -17.12 6.69 -17.79
CA GLU A 44 -16.61 8.03 -18.10
C GLU A 44 -15.60 8.00 -19.27
N ALA A 45 -14.80 6.93 -19.34
CA ALA A 45 -13.83 6.73 -20.43
C ALA A 45 -14.47 6.18 -21.73
N GLY A 46 -15.75 5.81 -21.74
CA GLY A 46 -16.40 5.17 -22.90
C GLY A 46 -15.95 3.75 -23.17
N LEU A 47 -15.40 3.06 -22.17
CA LEU A 47 -14.84 1.70 -22.25
C LEU A 47 -15.66 0.65 -21.48
N TYR A 48 -16.81 1.04 -20.93
CA TYR A 48 -17.68 0.10 -20.22
C TYR A 48 -18.28 -0.90 -21.22
N PRO A 49 -18.18 -2.23 -20.99
CA PRO A 49 -18.73 -3.24 -21.88
C PRO A 49 -20.24 -3.04 -22.09
N THR A 50 -20.70 -3.34 -23.30
CA THR A 50 -22.14 -3.27 -23.62
C THR A 50 -22.95 -4.36 -22.91
N GLU A 51 -22.31 -5.51 -22.68
CA GLU A 51 -22.85 -6.66 -21.99
C GLU A 51 -21.87 -7.12 -20.91
N ILE A 52 -22.40 -7.59 -19.78
CA ILE A 52 -21.59 -8.20 -18.71
C ILE A 52 -21.56 -9.71 -18.93
N GLY A 53 -20.41 -10.32 -18.79
CA GLY A 53 -20.13 -11.72 -19.05
C GLY A 53 -19.03 -11.91 -20.09
N TRP A 54 -18.81 -13.16 -20.47
CA TRP A 54 -17.79 -13.57 -21.41
C TRP A 54 -18.44 -13.95 -22.75
N ASN A 55 -17.90 -13.47 -23.87
CA ASN A 55 -18.40 -13.75 -25.20
C ASN A 55 -17.25 -13.99 -26.19
N ALA A 56 -17.03 -15.25 -26.59
CA ALA A 56 -15.97 -15.63 -27.53
C ALA A 56 -16.06 -14.93 -28.90
N ASP A 57 -17.26 -14.44 -29.28
CA ASP A 57 -17.47 -13.83 -30.61
C ASP A 57 -16.83 -12.41 -30.69
N VAL A 58 -16.50 -11.78 -29.52
CA VAL A 58 -15.79 -10.50 -29.52
C VAL A 58 -14.29 -10.65 -29.85
N ILE A 59 -13.77 -11.88 -29.80
CA ILE A 59 -12.39 -12.20 -30.11
C ILE A 59 -12.25 -12.52 -31.58
N THR A 60 -11.69 -11.61 -32.34
CA THR A 60 -11.58 -11.64 -33.79
C THR A 60 -10.11 -11.51 -34.25
N GLU A 61 -9.77 -12.01 -35.44
CA GLU A 61 -8.40 -12.04 -35.97
C GLU A 61 -7.76 -10.65 -36.13
N ASP A 62 -8.52 -9.59 -36.10
CA ASP A 62 -8.04 -8.22 -36.25
C ASP A 62 -7.62 -7.57 -34.93
N LEU A 63 -7.67 -8.30 -33.83
CA LEU A 63 -7.08 -7.89 -32.56
C LEU A 63 -5.56 -8.07 -32.58
N ASP A 64 -4.84 -7.03 -32.20
CA ASP A 64 -3.38 -7.05 -32.11
C ASP A 64 -2.88 -7.74 -30.83
N ALA A 65 -3.67 -7.65 -29.74
CA ALA A 65 -3.30 -8.20 -28.44
C ALA A 65 -4.50 -8.42 -27.53
N ILE A 66 -4.36 -9.42 -26.65
CA ILE A 66 -5.21 -9.65 -25.48
C ILE A 66 -4.41 -9.29 -24.23
N ILE A 67 -5.05 -8.63 -23.26
CA ILE A 67 -4.49 -8.45 -21.92
C ILE A 67 -5.34 -9.24 -20.94
N LEU A 68 -4.73 -10.26 -20.32
CA LEU A 68 -5.40 -11.20 -19.43
C LEU A 68 -5.32 -10.73 -17.99
N GLY A 69 -6.49 -10.53 -17.37
CA GLY A 69 -6.61 -10.21 -15.95
C GLY A 69 -6.57 -11.48 -15.07
N LYS A 70 -6.15 -11.31 -13.82
CA LYS A 70 -5.98 -12.41 -12.86
C LYS A 70 -7.30 -13.16 -12.53
N HIS A 71 -8.45 -12.50 -12.68
CA HIS A 71 -9.76 -13.09 -12.34
C HIS A 71 -10.36 -13.96 -13.44
N ALA A 72 -9.76 -13.98 -14.63
CA ALA A 72 -10.18 -14.87 -15.68
C ALA A 72 -9.54 -16.25 -15.50
N ASP A 73 -10.36 -17.29 -15.41
CA ASP A 73 -9.91 -18.66 -15.27
C ASP A 73 -9.33 -19.21 -16.58
N ALA A 74 -8.59 -20.31 -16.49
CA ALA A 74 -7.94 -20.93 -17.65
C ALA A 74 -8.95 -21.47 -18.71
N ASP A 75 -10.18 -21.73 -18.33
CA ASP A 75 -11.28 -22.19 -19.18
C ASP A 75 -12.16 -21.05 -19.70
N ASN A 76 -11.75 -19.80 -19.52
CA ASN A 76 -12.47 -18.63 -20.03
C ASN A 76 -12.65 -18.72 -21.56
N PRO A 77 -13.89 -18.59 -22.10
CA PRO A 77 -14.15 -18.81 -23.53
C PRO A 77 -13.44 -17.80 -24.45
N GLU A 78 -13.22 -16.57 -23.99
CA GLU A 78 -12.48 -15.56 -24.74
C GLU A 78 -10.99 -15.89 -24.80
N LEU A 79 -10.42 -16.38 -23.68
CA LEU A 79 -9.04 -16.83 -23.60
C LEU A 79 -8.79 -18.01 -24.54
N ILE A 80 -9.66 -19.02 -24.50
CA ILE A 80 -9.58 -20.18 -25.41
C ILE A 80 -9.64 -19.74 -26.87
N LYS A 81 -10.58 -18.86 -27.19
CA LYS A 81 -10.72 -18.33 -28.55
C LYS A 81 -9.50 -17.56 -29.04
N ALA A 82 -8.91 -16.74 -28.16
CA ALA A 82 -7.68 -15.99 -28.45
C ALA A 82 -6.50 -16.94 -28.74
N GLN A 83 -6.40 -18.04 -27.98
CA GLN A 83 -5.39 -19.09 -28.19
C GLN A 83 -5.59 -19.82 -29.52
N GLU A 84 -6.85 -20.18 -29.86
CA GLU A 84 -7.18 -20.81 -31.17
C GLU A 84 -6.81 -19.93 -32.36
N LEU A 85 -7.02 -18.61 -32.25
CA LEU A 85 -6.69 -17.66 -33.30
C LEU A 85 -5.21 -17.26 -33.33
N GLY A 86 -4.42 -17.70 -32.34
CA GLY A 86 -3.00 -17.36 -32.22
C GLY A 86 -2.74 -15.89 -31.92
N ILE A 87 -3.70 -15.18 -31.33
CA ILE A 87 -3.55 -13.78 -30.95
C ILE A 87 -2.56 -13.69 -29.78
N LYS A 88 -1.71 -12.68 -29.79
CA LYS A 88 -0.73 -12.46 -28.70
C LYS A 88 -1.45 -12.15 -27.38
N ILE A 89 -1.28 -13.00 -26.40
CA ILE A 89 -1.82 -12.82 -25.05
C ILE A 89 -0.70 -12.34 -24.15
N TYR A 90 -0.98 -11.29 -23.38
CA TYR A 90 -0.07 -10.73 -22.38
C TYR A 90 -0.73 -10.81 -21.00
N SER A 91 0.03 -11.13 -19.98
CA SER A 91 -0.33 -10.76 -18.63
C SER A 91 -0.17 -9.24 -18.43
N PHE A 92 -0.78 -8.71 -17.38
CA PHE A 92 -0.64 -7.29 -17.03
C PHE A 92 0.83 -6.83 -16.93
N PRO A 93 1.71 -7.51 -16.16
CA PRO A 93 3.10 -7.06 -16.05
C PRO A 93 3.91 -7.19 -17.33
N GLU A 94 3.68 -8.22 -18.14
CA GLU A 94 4.30 -8.34 -19.47
C GLU A 94 3.95 -7.15 -20.36
N PHE A 95 2.69 -6.74 -20.36
CA PHE A 95 2.28 -5.61 -21.19
C PHE A 95 2.87 -4.27 -20.69
N ILE A 96 2.95 -4.06 -19.36
CA ILE A 96 3.66 -2.91 -18.78
C ILE A 96 5.13 -2.90 -19.20
N TYR A 97 5.79 -4.05 -19.20
CA TYR A 97 7.16 -4.15 -19.70
C TYR A 97 7.26 -3.74 -21.17
N GLU A 98 6.37 -4.25 -22.05
CA GLU A 98 6.32 -3.87 -23.46
C GLU A 98 6.20 -2.35 -23.65
N GLN A 99 5.33 -1.70 -22.90
CA GLN A 99 5.12 -0.26 -22.94
C GLN A 99 6.28 0.57 -22.36
N SER A 100 7.18 -0.07 -21.62
CA SER A 100 8.26 0.60 -20.89
C SER A 100 9.68 0.21 -21.32
N LYS A 101 9.85 -0.60 -22.35
CA LYS A 101 11.16 -1.09 -22.84
C LYS A 101 12.18 0.02 -23.08
N ASN A 102 11.73 1.16 -23.57
CA ASN A 102 12.57 2.31 -23.90
C ASN A 102 12.67 3.35 -22.77
N LYS A 103 12.20 3.02 -21.57
CA LYS A 103 12.21 3.90 -20.38
C LYS A 103 13.16 3.36 -19.33
N ILE A 104 13.61 4.25 -18.44
CA ILE A 104 14.26 3.83 -17.20
C ILE A 104 13.17 3.26 -16.30
N ARG A 105 13.15 1.95 -16.13
CA ARG A 105 12.22 1.24 -15.24
C ARG A 105 12.78 1.21 -13.83
N VAL A 106 12.07 1.87 -12.92
CA VAL A 106 12.36 1.87 -11.48
C VAL A 106 11.29 1.01 -10.82
N VAL A 107 11.70 -0.12 -10.25
CA VAL A 107 10.77 -1.08 -9.61
C VAL A 107 11.04 -1.14 -8.12
N ILE A 108 10.01 -0.85 -7.34
CA ILE A 108 10.08 -0.84 -5.88
C ILE A 108 9.39 -2.08 -5.34
N ALA A 109 10.18 -3.01 -4.82
CA ALA A 109 9.76 -4.29 -4.25
C ALA A 109 9.91 -4.31 -2.72
N GLY A 110 9.30 -5.31 -2.10
CA GLY A 110 9.33 -5.58 -0.67
C GLY A 110 7.94 -5.89 -0.12
N THR A 111 7.86 -6.50 1.03
CA THR A 111 6.57 -6.88 1.66
C THR A 111 5.79 -5.65 2.10
N PHE A 112 6.47 -4.62 2.64
CA PHE A 112 5.88 -3.39 3.14
C PHE A 112 6.60 -2.15 2.60
N GLY A 113 5.89 -1.02 2.55
CA GLY A 113 6.45 0.28 2.21
C GLY A 113 6.60 0.56 0.72
N LYS A 114 6.33 -0.39 -0.18
CA LYS A 114 6.39 -0.21 -1.64
C LYS A 114 5.70 1.07 -2.09
N THR A 115 4.40 1.16 -1.86
CA THR A 115 3.56 2.30 -2.26
C THR A 115 4.04 3.61 -1.65
N THR A 116 4.49 3.59 -0.38
CA THR A 116 5.03 4.78 0.30
C THR A 116 6.31 5.26 -0.37
N ILE A 117 7.26 4.36 -0.67
CA ILE A 117 8.52 4.73 -1.34
C ILE A 117 8.24 5.26 -2.75
N VAL A 118 7.38 4.58 -3.53
CA VAL A 118 6.98 5.06 -4.86
C VAL A 118 6.36 6.45 -4.76
N SER A 119 5.44 6.69 -3.82
CA SER A 119 4.80 8.00 -3.64
C SER A 119 5.78 9.09 -3.23
N MET A 120 6.78 8.79 -2.40
CA MET A 120 7.86 9.71 -2.05
C MET A 120 8.69 10.11 -3.29
N ILE A 121 9.07 9.13 -4.11
CA ILE A 121 9.79 9.38 -5.36
C ILE A 121 8.94 10.21 -6.33
N MET A 122 7.66 9.84 -6.51
CA MET A 122 6.71 10.58 -7.35
C MET A 122 6.53 12.02 -6.88
N HIS A 123 6.43 12.25 -5.57
CA HIS A 123 6.34 13.59 -4.98
C HIS A 123 7.56 14.44 -5.31
N VAL A 124 8.76 13.90 -5.13
CA VAL A 124 10.03 14.57 -5.44
C VAL A 124 10.13 14.89 -6.93
N LEU A 125 9.90 13.91 -7.81
CA LEU A 125 9.97 14.13 -9.26
C LEU A 125 8.95 15.16 -9.73
N LYS A 126 7.71 15.12 -9.20
CA LYS A 126 6.67 16.11 -9.52
C LYS A 126 7.07 17.52 -9.09
N LYS A 127 7.60 17.69 -7.87
CA LYS A 127 8.08 18.98 -7.36
C LYS A 127 9.20 19.57 -8.20
N LEU A 128 10.08 18.71 -8.70
CA LEU A 128 11.21 19.11 -9.56
C LEU A 128 10.81 19.21 -11.05
N GLY A 129 9.52 19.09 -11.39
CA GLY A 129 9.03 19.22 -12.77
C GLY A 129 9.57 18.15 -13.72
N LYS A 130 9.95 16.98 -13.21
CA LYS A 130 10.42 15.85 -14.04
C LYS A 130 9.24 15.11 -14.64
N ASP A 131 9.32 14.74 -15.91
CA ASP A 131 8.30 13.89 -16.56
C ASP A 131 8.55 12.42 -16.26
N PHE A 132 7.53 11.73 -15.83
CA PHE A 132 7.56 10.30 -15.51
C PHE A 132 6.19 9.63 -15.69
N ASP A 133 6.24 8.37 -15.99
CA ASP A 133 5.09 7.44 -15.95
C ASP A 133 5.08 6.67 -14.63
N TYR A 134 3.96 6.04 -14.32
CA TYR A 134 3.86 5.23 -13.10
C TYR A 134 2.81 4.13 -13.17
N VAL A 135 3.03 3.09 -12.38
CA VAL A 135 2.10 1.98 -12.10
C VAL A 135 2.14 1.76 -10.59
N VAL A 136 1.03 2.04 -9.91
CA VAL A 136 0.91 1.96 -8.44
C VAL A 136 -0.32 1.15 -8.03
N GLY A 137 -0.28 0.54 -6.86
CA GLY A 137 -1.36 -0.32 -6.35
C GLY A 137 -2.48 0.43 -5.63
N ALA A 138 -2.29 1.71 -5.29
CA ALA A 138 -3.28 2.51 -4.55
C ALA A 138 -3.35 3.95 -5.08
N GLN A 139 -4.51 4.57 -4.90
CA GLN A 139 -4.74 5.97 -5.26
C GLN A 139 -3.85 6.89 -4.40
N LEU A 140 -3.08 7.75 -5.06
CA LEU A 140 -2.18 8.70 -4.42
C LEU A 140 -2.73 10.12 -4.49
N GLU A 141 -2.54 10.90 -3.43
CA GLU A 141 -2.95 12.31 -3.40
C GLU A 141 -2.22 13.10 -4.51
N GLY A 142 -2.99 13.87 -5.27
CA GLY A 142 -2.46 14.65 -6.38
C GLY A 142 -2.17 13.88 -7.67
N PHE A 143 -2.59 12.62 -7.76
CA PHE A 143 -2.53 11.78 -8.96
C PHE A 143 -3.92 11.20 -9.25
N ASN A 144 -4.37 11.29 -10.50
CA ASN A 144 -5.76 11.01 -10.87
C ASN A 144 -6.02 9.55 -11.28
N SER A 145 -5.01 8.69 -11.30
CA SER A 145 -5.14 7.29 -11.71
C SER A 145 -4.06 6.42 -11.07
N LEU A 146 -4.24 5.12 -11.11
CA LEU A 146 -3.20 4.18 -10.67
C LEU A 146 -2.10 3.99 -11.73
N ILE A 147 -2.41 4.31 -12.98
CA ILE A 147 -1.49 4.11 -14.12
C ILE A 147 -1.47 5.35 -15.00
N LYS A 148 -0.28 5.84 -15.25
CA LYS A 148 0.00 6.84 -16.28
C LYS A 148 1.04 6.26 -17.23
N LEU A 149 0.69 6.18 -18.51
CA LEU A 149 1.60 5.83 -19.60
C LEU A 149 1.58 6.94 -20.64
N THR A 150 2.75 7.35 -21.09
CA THR A 150 2.96 8.35 -22.12
C THR A 150 4.04 7.90 -23.10
N SER A 151 4.09 8.49 -24.28
CA SER A 151 5.19 8.23 -25.23
C SER A 151 6.47 9.00 -24.89
N SER A 152 6.37 10.08 -24.09
CA SER A 152 7.45 11.04 -23.87
C SER A 152 8.25 10.83 -22.59
N ALA A 153 7.60 10.31 -21.54
CA ALA A 153 8.25 10.18 -20.24
C ALA A 153 9.47 9.24 -20.29
N PRO A 154 10.65 9.68 -19.86
CA PRO A 154 11.86 8.87 -19.90
C PRO A 154 11.95 7.85 -18.78
N ILE A 155 11.15 8.00 -17.73
CA ILE A 155 11.17 7.19 -16.51
C ILE A 155 9.79 6.60 -16.30
N ILE A 156 9.74 5.36 -15.80
CA ILE A 156 8.53 4.78 -15.25
C ILE A 156 8.81 4.22 -13.86
N LEU A 157 7.97 4.58 -12.90
CA LEU A 157 7.99 4.07 -11.53
C LEU A 157 6.95 2.95 -11.40
N ILE A 158 7.36 1.79 -10.94
CA ILE A 158 6.51 0.60 -10.86
C ILE A 158 6.53 0.06 -9.44
N GLU A 159 5.34 -0.14 -8.85
CA GLU A 159 5.20 -0.92 -7.63
C GLU A 159 5.34 -2.41 -7.97
N GLY A 160 6.40 -3.03 -7.47
CA GLY A 160 6.76 -4.42 -7.74
C GLY A 160 6.08 -5.38 -6.76
N ASP A 161 4.95 -5.94 -7.17
CA ASP A 161 4.23 -6.93 -6.38
C ASP A 161 4.85 -8.32 -6.53
N GLU A 162 5.00 -9.01 -5.41
CA GLU A 162 5.47 -10.40 -5.32
C GLU A 162 4.40 -11.45 -5.66
N TYR A 163 3.15 -11.03 -5.92
CA TYR A 163 2.05 -11.94 -6.28
C TYR A 163 2.14 -12.41 -7.74
N TYR A 164 1.56 -13.57 -8.04
CA TYR A 164 1.50 -14.15 -9.38
C TYR A 164 0.88 -13.20 -10.42
N ALA A 165 1.40 -13.29 -11.65
CA ALA A 165 1.05 -12.38 -12.74
C ALA A 165 -0.35 -12.61 -13.29
N SER A 166 -0.79 -13.87 -13.42
CA SER A 166 -2.13 -14.25 -13.88
C SER A 166 -2.57 -15.59 -13.29
N SER A 167 -3.76 -16.08 -13.65
CA SER A 167 -4.28 -17.39 -13.23
C SER A 167 -3.58 -18.58 -13.93
N ILE A 168 -2.86 -18.32 -15.01
CA ILE A 168 -2.16 -19.33 -15.81
C ILE A 168 -0.63 -19.18 -15.76
N ASP A 169 -0.13 -18.35 -14.86
CA ASP A 169 1.30 -17.99 -14.77
C ASP A 169 1.74 -17.88 -13.32
N ASP A 170 2.61 -18.77 -12.91
CA ASP A 170 3.11 -18.91 -11.55
C ASP A 170 4.30 -17.98 -11.22
N HIS A 171 4.72 -17.13 -12.17
CA HIS A 171 5.76 -16.15 -11.91
C HIS A 171 5.19 -14.92 -11.23
N SER A 172 5.96 -14.36 -10.31
CA SER A 172 5.60 -13.10 -9.65
C SER A 172 5.63 -11.94 -10.62
N LYS A 173 4.69 -10.98 -10.45
CA LYS A 173 4.57 -9.82 -11.35
C LYS A 173 5.89 -9.06 -11.54
N PHE A 174 6.67 -8.88 -10.45
CA PHE A 174 7.89 -8.10 -10.51
C PHE A 174 9.00 -8.73 -11.35
N HIS A 175 8.96 -10.05 -11.65
CA HIS A 175 9.92 -10.71 -12.52
C HIS A 175 9.85 -10.23 -13.97
N TYR A 176 8.69 -9.75 -14.41
CA TYR A 176 8.48 -9.29 -15.80
C TYR A 176 9.00 -7.89 -16.08
N TYR A 177 9.30 -7.07 -15.05
CA TYR A 177 9.59 -5.65 -15.27
C TYR A 177 11.03 -5.36 -15.72
N HIS A 178 11.98 -6.26 -15.52
CA HIS A 178 13.40 -6.12 -15.89
C HIS A 178 13.95 -4.72 -15.53
N PRO A 179 14.06 -4.36 -14.25
CA PRO A 179 14.35 -3.00 -13.80
C PRO A 179 15.75 -2.51 -14.21
N ASN A 180 15.85 -1.22 -14.52
CA ASN A 180 17.13 -0.51 -14.58
C ASN A 180 17.59 -0.13 -13.15
N ILE A 181 16.63 0.21 -12.28
CA ILE A 181 16.83 0.46 -10.87
C ILE A 181 15.79 -0.35 -10.11
N ALA A 182 16.22 -1.28 -9.28
CA ALA A 182 15.37 -2.03 -8.36
C ALA A 182 15.61 -1.56 -6.93
N LEU A 183 14.56 -1.52 -6.11
CA LEU A 183 14.69 -1.34 -4.67
C LEU A 183 13.98 -2.48 -3.95
N ILE A 184 14.64 -3.07 -2.93
CA ILE A 184 14.03 -4.02 -1.99
C ILE A 184 14.05 -3.39 -0.60
N SER A 185 12.85 -3.04 -0.08
CA SER A 185 12.70 -2.34 1.20
C SER A 185 12.78 -3.27 2.40
N ASN A 186 12.15 -4.41 2.33
CA ASN A 186 12.11 -5.47 3.35
C ASN A 186 11.57 -6.75 2.74
N VAL A 187 11.86 -7.88 3.40
CA VAL A 187 11.31 -9.20 3.03
C VAL A 187 10.79 -9.87 4.28
N HIS A 188 9.47 -9.94 4.41
CA HIS A 188 8.81 -10.52 5.57
C HIS A 188 7.78 -11.56 5.13
N TRP A 189 8.13 -12.83 5.33
CA TRP A 189 7.22 -13.93 5.06
C TRP A 189 6.16 -14.03 6.16
N ASP A 190 4.91 -14.25 5.77
CA ASP A 190 3.78 -14.46 6.67
C ASP A 190 2.94 -15.65 6.16
N ALA A 191 3.02 -16.77 6.87
CA ALA A 191 2.31 -18.00 6.54
C ALA A 191 0.77 -17.83 6.40
N ASN A 192 0.21 -16.75 6.94
CA ASN A 192 -1.22 -16.48 6.85
C ASN A 192 -1.60 -15.70 5.59
N LYS A 193 -0.61 -15.15 4.87
CA LYS A 193 -0.83 -14.31 3.69
C LYS A 193 -0.33 -14.93 2.40
N THR A 194 0.54 -15.92 2.50
CA THR A 194 1.12 -16.59 1.34
C THR A 194 0.85 -18.08 1.41
N GLU A 195 0.58 -18.69 0.27
CA GLU A 195 0.39 -20.14 0.14
C GLU A 195 1.72 -20.88 -0.05
N VAL A 196 2.83 -20.13 -0.18
CA VAL A 196 4.17 -20.69 -0.38
C VAL A 196 4.98 -20.71 0.90
N SER A 197 5.98 -21.60 0.99
CA SER A 197 6.90 -21.66 2.10
C SER A 197 7.81 -20.43 2.17
N GLU A 198 8.45 -20.19 3.33
CA GLU A 198 9.40 -19.11 3.50
C GLU A 198 10.55 -19.16 2.47
N ASP A 199 11.10 -20.34 2.23
CA ASP A 199 12.20 -20.51 1.28
C ASP A 199 11.77 -20.14 -0.15
N VAL A 200 10.59 -20.56 -0.58
CA VAL A 200 10.05 -20.18 -1.90
C VAL A 200 9.76 -18.68 -1.98
N TYR A 201 9.26 -18.09 -0.89
CA TYR A 201 9.03 -16.64 -0.84
C TYR A 201 10.34 -15.85 -0.95
N LEU A 202 11.39 -16.26 -0.26
CA LEU A 202 12.72 -15.63 -0.37
C LEU A 202 13.30 -15.81 -1.78
N GLN A 203 13.18 -17.01 -2.35
CA GLN A 203 13.65 -17.31 -3.71
C GLN A 203 13.04 -16.38 -4.76
N GLN A 204 11.76 -16.00 -4.63
CA GLN A 204 11.12 -15.03 -5.54
C GLN A 204 11.87 -13.69 -5.59
N PHE A 205 12.39 -13.20 -4.45
CA PHE A 205 13.18 -11.97 -4.42
C PHE A 205 14.60 -12.17 -4.99
N GLU A 206 15.20 -13.35 -4.85
CA GLU A 206 16.47 -13.68 -5.49
C GLU A 206 16.31 -13.67 -7.02
N GLU A 207 15.26 -14.33 -7.53
CA GLU A 207 14.92 -14.34 -8.94
C GLU A 207 14.61 -12.92 -9.47
N PHE A 208 13.94 -12.08 -8.67
CA PHE A 208 13.72 -10.68 -9.03
C PHE A 208 15.04 -9.92 -9.23
N ILE A 209 16.03 -10.13 -8.35
CA ILE A 209 17.35 -9.50 -8.50
C ILE A 209 18.00 -9.92 -9.83
N ASP A 210 17.84 -11.18 -10.23
CA ASP A 210 18.41 -11.70 -11.48
C ASP A 210 17.73 -11.11 -12.74
N THR A 211 16.54 -10.54 -12.61
CA THR A 211 15.87 -9.80 -13.71
C THR A 211 16.42 -8.41 -13.95
N ILE A 212 17.23 -7.85 -13.04
CA ILE A 212 17.83 -6.52 -13.20
C ILE A 212 18.72 -6.49 -14.45
N VAL A 213 18.51 -5.51 -15.32
CA VAL A 213 19.27 -5.41 -16.56
C VAL A 213 20.78 -5.25 -16.30
N ALA A 214 21.62 -5.69 -17.23
CA ALA A 214 23.07 -5.55 -17.12
C ALA A 214 23.46 -4.07 -16.90
N LYS A 215 24.33 -3.80 -15.93
CA LYS A 215 24.73 -2.48 -15.41
C LYS A 215 23.60 -1.73 -14.69
N GLY A 216 22.45 -2.37 -14.45
CA GLY A 216 21.40 -1.83 -13.59
C GLY A 216 21.84 -1.73 -12.14
N THR A 217 20.96 -1.23 -11.29
CA THR A 217 21.25 -0.95 -9.89
C THR A 217 20.24 -1.63 -8.98
N LEU A 218 20.73 -2.31 -7.95
CA LEU A 218 19.95 -2.79 -6.81
C LEU A 218 20.18 -1.86 -5.63
N VAL A 219 19.12 -1.22 -5.16
CA VAL A 219 19.05 -0.49 -3.89
C VAL A 219 18.39 -1.41 -2.85
N TYR A 220 18.99 -1.58 -1.68
CA TYR A 220 18.47 -2.51 -0.69
C TYR A 220 18.66 -2.04 0.75
N ASN A 221 17.72 -2.40 1.62
CA ASN A 221 17.79 -2.08 3.04
C ASN A 221 18.79 -2.99 3.76
N LYS A 222 19.86 -2.42 4.31
CA LYS A 222 20.90 -3.15 5.06
C LYS A 222 20.49 -3.55 6.49
N GLU A 223 19.36 -3.04 6.97
CA GLU A 223 18.89 -3.31 8.34
C GLU A 223 17.88 -4.46 8.39
N ASP A 224 17.43 -4.94 7.23
CA ASP A 224 16.53 -6.09 7.12
C ASP A 224 17.35 -7.38 6.87
N VAL A 225 17.22 -8.35 7.78
CA VAL A 225 18.01 -9.58 7.78
C VAL A 225 17.70 -10.44 6.55
N ASN A 226 16.43 -10.55 6.16
CA ASN A 226 16.02 -11.34 5.00
C ASN A 226 16.44 -10.68 3.70
N VAL A 227 16.41 -9.34 3.62
CA VAL A 227 16.96 -8.61 2.47
C VAL A 227 18.45 -8.90 2.33
N LEU A 228 19.22 -8.90 3.44
CA LEU A 228 20.64 -9.24 3.40
C LEU A 228 20.88 -10.68 2.93
N LYS A 229 20.06 -11.64 3.37
CA LYS A 229 20.12 -13.04 2.94
C LYS A 229 19.88 -13.12 1.43
N VAL A 230 18.77 -12.60 0.94
CA VAL A 230 18.42 -12.61 -0.50
C VAL A 230 19.49 -11.94 -1.36
N VAL A 231 20.04 -10.79 -0.94
CA VAL A 231 21.11 -10.08 -1.67
C VAL A 231 22.42 -10.86 -1.65
N GLY A 232 22.72 -11.55 -0.54
CA GLY A 232 23.95 -12.33 -0.38
C GLY A 232 23.98 -13.61 -1.22
N ASP A 233 22.82 -14.23 -1.42
CA ASP A 233 22.68 -15.51 -2.11
C ASP A 233 22.59 -15.38 -3.64
N THR A 234 22.38 -14.17 -4.17
CA THR A 234 22.33 -13.93 -5.63
C THR A 234 23.69 -14.07 -6.29
N LYS A 235 23.71 -14.87 -7.36
CA LYS A 235 24.92 -15.17 -8.13
C LYS A 235 25.31 -13.97 -9.00
N ASP A 236 26.61 -13.83 -9.26
CA ASP A 236 27.35 -12.92 -10.15
C ASP A 236 26.53 -12.01 -11.10
N CYS A 237 25.63 -11.23 -10.58
CA CYS A 237 24.94 -10.20 -11.36
C CYS A 237 25.92 -9.06 -11.65
N LYS A 238 26.11 -8.72 -12.92
CA LYS A 238 26.89 -7.53 -13.35
C LYS A 238 26.09 -6.24 -13.09
N ILE A 239 25.62 -6.06 -11.85
CA ILE A 239 24.81 -4.94 -11.40
C ILE A 239 25.51 -4.17 -10.30
N ASN A 240 25.15 -2.88 -10.15
CA ASN A 240 25.57 -2.07 -9.02
C ASN A 240 24.71 -2.42 -7.79
N ARG A 241 25.30 -2.48 -6.59
CA ARG A 241 24.60 -2.78 -5.34
C ARG A 241 24.80 -1.65 -4.34
N HIS A 242 23.70 -1.01 -3.93
CA HIS A 242 23.69 0.10 -2.99
C HIS A 242 22.80 -0.18 -1.81
N GLY A 243 23.42 -0.52 -0.68
CA GLY A 243 22.68 -0.73 0.55
C GLY A 243 22.48 0.60 1.29
N TYR A 244 21.23 0.90 1.67
CA TYR A 244 20.89 2.02 2.53
C TYR A 244 20.55 1.57 3.94
N LYS A 245 20.51 2.51 4.87
CA LYS A 245 20.02 2.34 6.24
C LYS A 245 19.22 3.59 6.64
N MET A 246 18.41 3.45 7.68
CA MET A 246 17.66 4.55 8.23
C MET A 246 18.60 5.72 8.61
N PRO A 247 18.25 6.98 8.28
CA PRO A 247 19.05 8.13 8.68
C PRO A 247 18.96 8.38 10.18
N ASN A 248 19.97 9.05 10.74
CA ASN A 248 19.86 9.58 12.08
C ASN A 248 18.74 10.64 12.14
N TYR A 249 18.02 10.67 13.25
CA TYR A 249 16.93 11.60 13.45
C TYR A 249 16.82 12.05 14.91
N THR A 250 16.15 13.16 15.10
CA THR A 250 15.76 13.69 16.42
C THR A 250 14.27 14.06 16.41
N ILE A 251 13.65 14.01 17.56
CA ILE A 251 12.26 14.47 17.75
C ILE A 251 12.28 15.66 18.69
N ASN A 252 11.78 16.79 18.21
CA ASN A 252 11.69 18.00 19.02
C ASN A 252 10.29 18.61 18.92
N LYS A 253 9.61 18.76 20.02
CA LYS A 253 8.23 19.31 20.12
C LYS A 253 7.24 18.66 19.15
N GLY A 254 7.33 17.33 19.00
CA GLY A 254 6.44 16.56 18.12
C GLY A 254 6.74 16.70 16.63
N ILE A 255 7.90 17.23 16.24
CA ILE A 255 8.39 17.27 14.86
C ILE A 255 9.61 16.38 14.77
N THR A 256 9.62 15.49 13.78
CA THR A 256 10.78 14.68 13.45
C THR A 256 11.73 15.46 12.54
N TYR A 257 13.00 15.45 12.87
CA TYR A 257 14.08 16.03 12.07
C TYR A 257 15.05 14.92 11.66
N ILE A 258 15.37 14.83 10.38
CA ILE A 258 16.46 13.97 9.90
C ILE A 258 17.76 14.77 9.81
N GLU A 259 18.87 14.10 10.13
CA GLU A 259 20.21 14.69 10.08
C GLU A 259 20.82 14.47 8.69
N VAL A 260 21.15 15.58 8.02
CA VAL A 260 21.69 15.57 6.66
C VAL A 260 22.98 16.39 6.62
N GLY A 261 24.08 15.75 6.99
CA GLY A 261 25.34 16.48 7.27
C GLY A 261 25.20 17.30 8.55
N GLU A 262 25.37 18.63 8.47
CA GLU A 262 25.19 19.56 9.58
C GLU A 262 23.76 20.13 9.66
N GLU A 263 22.91 19.81 8.71
CA GLU A 263 21.55 20.32 8.64
C GLU A 263 20.54 19.37 9.30
N GLN A 264 19.50 19.93 9.92
CA GLN A 264 18.34 19.21 10.43
C GLN A 264 17.13 19.55 9.57
N ILE A 265 16.58 18.56 8.87
CA ILE A 265 15.44 18.74 7.96
C ILE A 265 14.16 18.31 8.68
N PRO A 266 13.19 19.22 8.89
CA PRO A 266 11.91 18.87 9.50
C PRO A 266 11.06 18.03 8.53
N LEU A 267 10.34 17.05 9.07
CA LEU A 267 9.44 16.20 8.32
C LEU A 267 8.00 16.36 8.82
N LYS A 268 7.04 16.15 7.91
CA LYS A 268 5.61 16.07 8.22
C LYS A 268 5.13 14.64 8.51
N ILE A 269 6.00 13.66 8.29
CA ILE A 269 5.71 12.23 8.56
C ILE A 269 6.50 11.76 9.78
N ILE A 270 6.00 10.72 10.43
CA ILE A 270 6.55 10.16 11.65
C ILE A 270 6.83 8.66 11.50
N GLY A 271 7.61 8.13 12.43
CA GLY A 271 7.87 6.69 12.56
C GLY A 271 9.07 6.19 11.78
N LYS A 272 9.82 5.27 12.39
CA LYS A 272 11.07 4.70 11.86
C LYS A 272 10.91 4.07 10.47
N GLN A 273 9.77 3.41 10.23
CA GLN A 273 9.48 2.83 8.92
C GLN A 273 9.47 3.90 7.80
N ASN A 274 8.84 5.06 8.06
CA ASN A 274 8.85 6.16 7.11
C ASN A 274 10.25 6.77 6.91
N LEU A 275 11.06 6.83 7.96
CA LEU A 275 12.45 7.30 7.86
C LEU A 275 13.30 6.34 7.01
N SER A 276 13.13 5.03 7.18
CA SER A 276 13.75 4.03 6.33
C SER A 276 13.27 4.14 4.87
N ASN A 277 11.97 4.37 4.66
CA ASN A 277 11.40 4.60 3.32
C ASN A 277 11.99 5.85 2.64
N ILE A 278 12.20 6.96 3.39
CA ILE A 278 12.89 8.16 2.88
C ILE A 278 14.30 7.84 2.41
N ALA A 279 15.06 7.05 3.18
CA ALA A 279 16.42 6.67 2.81
C ALA A 279 16.45 5.85 1.52
N GLY A 280 15.53 4.90 1.38
CA GLY A 280 15.37 4.13 0.14
C GLY A 280 14.98 5.03 -1.05
N ALA A 281 13.99 5.90 -0.87
CA ALA A 281 13.55 6.87 -1.89
C ALA A 281 14.69 7.82 -2.30
N TYR A 282 15.46 8.34 -1.33
CA TYR A 282 16.63 9.18 -1.61
C TYR A 282 17.64 8.44 -2.47
N THR A 283 18.00 7.20 -2.09
CA THR A 283 18.99 6.43 -2.84
C THR A 283 18.56 6.17 -4.27
N VAL A 284 17.28 5.88 -4.51
CA VAL A 284 16.74 5.77 -5.89
C VAL A 284 16.79 7.10 -6.62
N CYS A 285 16.38 8.19 -5.98
CA CYS A 285 16.42 9.53 -6.59
C CYS A 285 17.86 9.99 -6.94
N GLU A 286 18.84 9.64 -6.12
CA GLU A 286 20.26 9.88 -6.40
C GLU A 286 20.70 9.16 -7.70
N TRP A 287 20.28 7.92 -7.91
CA TRP A 287 20.50 7.18 -9.16
C TRP A 287 19.75 7.76 -10.36
N LEU A 288 18.65 8.45 -10.12
CA LEU A 288 17.93 9.23 -11.15
C LEU A 288 18.56 10.62 -11.40
N GLY A 289 19.68 10.94 -10.75
CA GLY A 289 20.41 12.19 -10.91
C GLY A 289 19.84 13.39 -10.12
N ILE A 290 18.99 13.14 -9.12
CA ILE A 290 18.48 14.17 -8.21
C ILE A 290 19.54 14.46 -7.14
N LYS A 291 19.87 15.72 -6.97
CA LYS A 291 20.85 16.15 -5.97
C LYS A 291 20.29 16.03 -4.56
N ARG A 292 21.16 15.79 -3.59
CA ARG A 292 20.81 15.62 -2.18
C ARG A 292 19.93 16.76 -1.63
N GLY A 293 20.34 18.01 -1.85
CA GLY A 293 19.58 19.18 -1.39
C GLY A 293 18.18 19.26 -2.01
N GLU A 294 18.07 19.04 -3.34
CA GLU A 294 16.79 19.03 -4.05
C GLU A 294 15.83 17.95 -3.52
N PHE A 295 16.37 16.78 -3.20
CA PHE A 295 15.57 15.69 -2.60
C PHE A 295 15.03 16.09 -1.22
N TYR A 296 15.92 16.51 -0.31
CA TYR A 296 15.53 16.79 1.07
C TYR A 296 14.64 18.03 1.20
N GLU A 297 14.85 19.05 0.40
CA GLU A 297 13.94 20.18 0.27
C GLU A 297 12.56 19.72 -0.20
N SER A 298 12.52 18.83 -1.20
CA SER A 298 11.26 18.33 -1.75
C SER A 298 10.52 17.42 -0.79
N ILE A 299 11.21 16.53 -0.07
CA ILE A 299 10.57 15.54 0.80
C ILE A 299 10.08 16.12 2.15
N SER A 300 10.59 17.28 2.56
CA SER A 300 10.26 17.91 3.84
C SER A 300 8.78 18.19 4.04
N ASP A 301 8.03 18.44 2.98
CA ASP A 301 6.59 18.68 3.02
C ASP A 301 5.73 17.50 2.56
N PHE A 302 6.36 16.36 2.27
CA PHE A 302 5.65 15.13 1.94
C PHE A 302 4.70 14.74 3.08
N LYS A 303 3.47 14.40 2.71
CA LYS A 303 2.46 13.85 3.62
C LYS A 303 2.17 12.41 3.21
N SER A 304 2.09 11.52 4.18
CA SER A 304 1.60 10.18 3.91
C SER A 304 0.11 10.26 3.63
N SER A 305 -0.29 9.97 2.41
CA SER A 305 -1.69 9.83 1.99
C SER A 305 -2.08 8.37 1.79
N ILE A 306 -1.21 7.45 2.18
CA ILE A 306 -1.33 6.04 1.87
C ILE A 306 -1.48 5.25 3.16
N ARG A 307 -2.64 5.38 3.81
CA ARG A 307 -3.13 4.41 4.78
C ARG A 307 -2.10 3.92 5.83
N TYR A 308 -1.02 4.69 6.09
CA TYR A 308 -0.03 4.40 7.12
C TYR A 308 0.33 5.65 7.89
N LEU A 309 -0.05 5.72 9.17
CA LEU A 309 0.13 6.85 10.08
C LEU A 309 -0.21 8.20 9.42
N GLU A 310 -1.39 8.24 8.81
CA GLU A 310 -1.91 9.45 8.17
C GLU A 310 -2.30 10.47 9.23
N PHE A 311 -1.75 11.68 9.13
CA PHE A 311 -2.17 12.80 9.96
C PHE A 311 -3.57 13.25 9.56
N VAL A 312 -4.52 13.21 10.49
CA VAL A 312 -5.90 13.62 10.26
C VAL A 312 -6.09 15.08 10.65
N LYS A 313 -5.80 15.41 11.91
CA LYS A 313 -5.99 16.76 12.47
C LYS A 313 -5.21 16.98 13.74
N SER A 314 -4.90 18.24 14.06
CA SER A 314 -4.36 18.62 15.37
C SER A 314 -5.01 19.89 15.88
N GLU A 315 -5.17 19.98 17.21
CA GLU A 315 -5.66 21.17 17.90
C GLU A 315 -5.11 21.19 19.33
N GLU A 316 -4.65 22.34 19.77
CA GLU A 316 -4.14 22.59 21.15
C GLU A 316 -3.08 21.58 21.64
N GLY A 317 -2.25 21.09 20.71
CA GLY A 317 -1.19 20.14 21.02
C GLY A 317 -1.63 18.69 21.15
N SER A 318 -2.89 18.36 20.88
CA SER A 318 -3.38 17.01 20.66
C SER A 318 -3.43 16.71 19.17
N VAL A 319 -3.15 15.48 18.78
CA VAL A 319 -3.15 15.04 17.38
C VAL A 319 -3.96 13.77 17.19
N VAL A 320 -4.59 13.66 16.05
CA VAL A 320 -5.30 12.48 15.58
C VAL A 320 -4.58 11.92 14.36
N TYR A 321 -4.21 10.65 14.46
CA TYR A 321 -3.68 9.86 13.35
C TYR A 321 -4.66 8.76 12.98
N GLN A 322 -4.67 8.42 11.70
CA GLN A 322 -5.34 7.24 11.16
C GLN A 322 -4.31 6.29 10.58
N ASP A 323 -4.52 4.97 10.77
CA ASP A 323 -3.72 3.93 10.17
C ASP A 323 -4.61 2.77 9.71
N PHE A 324 -4.28 2.19 8.58
CA PHE A 324 -4.92 0.97 8.09
C PHE A 324 -4.14 -0.29 8.51
N ALA A 325 -3.64 -0.27 9.74
CA ALA A 325 -2.99 -1.43 10.34
C ALA A 325 -4.01 -2.56 10.57
N HIS A 326 -3.80 -3.69 9.90
CA HIS A 326 -4.66 -4.87 9.99
C HIS A 326 -3.87 -6.12 10.42
N THR A 327 -2.68 -5.94 10.96
CA THR A 327 -1.87 -7.03 11.51
C THR A 327 -1.28 -6.62 12.86
N PRO A 328 -1.07 -7.57 13.77
CA PRO A 328 -0.53 -7.29 15.10
C PRO A 328 0.79 -6.53 15.09
N SER A 329 1.70 -6.88 14.18
CA SER A 329 3.01 -6.21 14.04
C SER A 329 2.88 -4.76 13.59
N LYS A 330 1.96 -4.47 12.64
CA LYS A 330 1.69 -3.10 12.23
C LYS A 330 1.02 -2.29 13.32
N LEU A 331 0.07 -2.91 14.06
CA LEU A 331 -0.58 -2.29 15.20
C LEU A 331 0.46 -1.81 16.23
N TYR A 332 1.34 -2.70 16.67
CA TYR A 332 2.42 -2.36 17.59
C TYR A 332 3.33 -1.24 17.03
N THR A 333 3.76 -1.36 15.77
CA THR A 333 4.66 -0.39 15.13
C THR A 333 4.04 1.01 15.06
N SER A 334 2.76 1.11 14.74
CA SER A 334 2.04 2.40 14.64
C SER A 334 1.83 3.04 16.01
N ILE A 335 1.47 2.25 17.02
CA ILE A 335 1.37 2.71 18.41
C ILE A 335 2.72 3.22 18.90
N HIS A 336 3.78 2.43 18.71
CA HIS A 336 5.14 2.80 19.09
C HIS A 336 5.58 4.11 18.42
N ALA A 337 5.32 4.28 17.12
CA ALA A 337 5.67 5.50 16.39
C ALA A 337 4.99 6.76 16.97
N VAL A 338 3.70 6.67 17.31
CA VAL A 338 2.97 7.81 17.91
C VAL A 338 3.45 8.08 19.32
N LYS A 339 3.73 7.05 20.14
CA LYS A 339 4.27 7.20 21.50
C LYS A 339 5.68 7.79 21.50
N GLU A 340 6.56 7.35 20.61
CA GLU A 340 7.90 7.92 20.45
C GLU A 340 7.83 9.40 20.05
N GLN A 341 6.94 9.73 19.10
CA GLN A 341 6.75 11.10 18.60
C GLN A 341 6.23 12.06 19.67
N PHE A 342 5.38 11.59 20.55
CA PHE A 342 4.70 12.39 21.55
C PHE A 342 4.82 11.77 22.95
N SER A 343 6.05 11.52 23.40
CA SER A 343 6.34 10.80 24.65
C SER A 343 5.71 11.44 25.91
N ASN A 344 5.43 12.74 25.88
CA ASN A 344 4.81 13.48 26.97
C ASN A 344 3.26 13.47 26.92
N LYS A 345 2.67 12.82 25.93
CA LYS A 345 1.21 12.76 25.76
C LYS A 345 0.71 11.34 26.00
N LYS A 346 -0.47 11.25 26.60
CA LYS A 346 -1.20 9.99 26.67
C LYS A 346 -1.75 9.63 25.29
N LEU A 347 -1.79 8.35 24.99
CA LEU A 347 -2.30 7.81 23.74
C LEU A 347 -3.56 6.97 23.99
N LEU A 348 -4.64 7.37 23.37
CA LEU A 348 -5.83 6.55 23.18
C LEU A 348 -5.74 5.87 21.81
N THR A 349 -5.77 4.56 21.81
CA THR A 349 -5.71 3.77 20.58
C THR A 349 -7.03 3.05 20.36
N LEU A 350 -7.60 3.17 19.18
CA LEU A 350 -8.79 2.46 18.76
C LEU A 350 -8.44 1.53 17.59
N ILE A 351 -8.75 0.25 17.74
CA ILE A 351 -8.66 -0.72 16.65
C ILE A 351 -10.04 -1.32 16.34
N GLU A 352 -10.38 -1.44 15.07
CA GLU A 352 -11.47 -2.29 14.63
C GLU A 352 -10.94 -3.68 14.28
N LEU A 353 -11.49 -4.71 14.92
CA LEU A 353 -11.26 -6.10 14.56
C LEU A 353 -12.38 -6.60 13.64
N THR A 354 -11.98 -7.31 12.60
CA THR A 354 -12.93 -7.97 11.69
C THR A 354 -13.39 -9.33 12.24
N PRO A 355 -14.53 -9.87 11.77
CA PRO A 355 -14.93 -11.24 12.09
C PRO A 355 -13.86 -12.28 11.78
N TYR A 356 -13.02 -12.05 10.77
CA TYR A 356 -11.94 -12.95 10.39
C TYR A 356 -10.84 -13.03 11.47
N ASP A 357 -10.52 -11.89 12.11
CA ASP A 357 -9.50 -11.83 13.16
C ASP A 357 -9.93 -12.56 14.43
N ILE A 358 -11.24 -12.59 14.70
CA ILE A 358 -11.80 -13.14 15.94
C ILE A 358 -12.31 -14.57 15.84
N LEU A 359 -12.56 -15.09 14.62
CA LEU A 359 -13.09 -16.44 14.41
C LEU A 359 -12.06 -17.55 14.62
N LYS A 360 -10.78 -17.26 14.45
CA LYS A 360 -9.67 -18.20 14.60
C LYS A 360 -8.84 -17.85 15.82
N ASP A 361 -8.70 -18.80 16.73
CA ASP A 361 -7.98 -18.63 18.00
C ASP A 361 -6.51 -18.27 17.79
N ASP A 362 -5.86 -18.90 16.85
CA ASP A 362 -4.48 -18.65 16.47
C ASP A 362 -4.27 -17.22 15.93
N LYS A 363 -5.24 -16.69 15.20
CA LYS A 363 -5.21 -15.31 14.69
C LYS A 363 -5.33 -14.29 15.81
N LEU A 364 -6.31 -14.47 16.71
CA LEU A 364 -6.51 -13.55 17.82
C LEU A 364 -5.30 -13.57 18.78
N GLU A 365 -4.70 -14.73 19.02
CA GLU A 365 -3.52 -14.86 19.88
C GLU A 365 -2.30 -14.07 19.37
N MET A 366 -2.19 -13.85 18.07
CA MET A 366 -1.14 -13.01 17.49
C MET A 366 -1.21 -11.56 17.94
N TYR A 367 -2.38 -11.08 18.41
CA TYR A 367 -2.57 -9.71 18.93
C TYR A 367 -2.08 -9.55 20.37
N ARG A 368 -1.56 -10.60 21.01
CA ARG A 368 -1.04 -10.54 22.37
C ARG A 368 -0.04 -9.40 22.54
N HIS A 369 -0.31 -8.55 23.55
CA HIS A 369 0.48 -7.37 23.89
C HIS A 369 0.66 -6.33 22.77
N SER A 370 -0.02 -6.43 21.63
CA SER A 370 0.15 -5.51 20.51
C SER A 370 -0.25 -4.05 20.82
N MET A 371 -1.05 -3.83 21.87
CA MET A 371 -1.48 -2.48 22.34
C MET A 371 -0.82 -2.04 23.64
N ILE A 372 0.19 -2.74 24.14
CA ILE A 372 0.76 -2.53 25.48
C ILE A 372 1.30 -1.12 25.72
N GLU A 373 1.76 -0.43 24.70
CA GLU A 373 2.28 0.95 24.79
C GLU A 373 1.17 2.02 24.77
N SER A 374 -0.09 1.65 24.53
CA SER A 374 -1.22 2.57 24.62
C SER A 374 -1.55 2.86 26.10
N ASP A 375 -1.91 4.09 26.42
CA ASP A 375 -2.40 4.42 27.77
C ASP A 375 -3.83 3.95 27.95
N TYR A 376 -4.62 4.00 26.89
CA TYR A 376 -5.99 3.48 26.79
C TYR A 376 -6.18 2.76 25.45
N ALA A 377 -6.84 1.62 25.49
CA ALA A 377 -7.10 0.79 24.32
C ALA A 377 -8.61 0.58 24.13
N VAL A 378 -9.08 0.74 22.91
CA VAL A 378 -10.44 0.43 22.52
C VAL A 378 -10.41 -0.59 21.38
N VAL A 379 -11.07 -1.71 21.59
CA VAL A 379 -11.32 -2.68 20.54
C VAL A 379 -12.77 -2.52 20.09
N PHE A 380 -12.97 -2.12 18.85
CA PHE A 380 -14.30 -1.99 18.26
C PHE A 380 -14.65 -3.24 17.45
N LEU A 381 -15.83 -3.76 17.67
CA LEU A 381 -16.39 -4.91 16.96
C LEU A 381 -17.71 -4.49 16.30
N ASN A 382 -17.75 -4.40 14.99
CA ASN A 382 -18.97 -4.03 14.29
C ASN A 382 -20.07 -5.07 14.49
N LYS A 383 -21.13 -4.68 15.23
CA LYS A 383 -22.24 -5.56 15.61
C LYS A 383 -22.96 -6.20 14.41
N ASN A 384 -23.02 -5.50 13.27
CA ASN A 384 -23.68 -6.03 12.07
C ASN A 384 -22.82 -7.14 11.44
N SER A 385 -21.52 -6.91 11.27
CA SER A 385 -20.58 -7.89 10.73
C SER A 385 -20.49 -9.14 11.60
N ILE A 386 -20.60 -8.99 12.93
CA ILE A 386 -20.62 -10.11 13.88
C ILE A 386 -21.89 -10.93 13.74
N LYS A 387 -23.07 -10.28 13.61
CA LYS A 387 -24.35 -10.96 13.42
C LYS A 387 -24.41 -11.75 12.12
N GLU A 388 -23.88 -11.19 11.03
CA GLU A 388 -23.82 -11.86 9.72
C GLU A 388 -23.03 -13.19 9.77
N LYS A 389 -22.06 -13.28 10.67
CA LYS A 389 -21.21 -14.48 10.85
C LYS A 389 -21.67 -15.39 12.00
N ASN A 390 -22.81 -15.11 12.64
CA ASN A 390 -23.37 -15.88 13.77
C ASN A 390 -22.40 -16.04 14.97
N ILE A 391 -21.61 -15.00 15.27
CA ILE A 391 -20.62 -15.03 16.34
C ILE A 391 -21.29 -14.72 17.69
N VAL A 392 -21.01 -15.53 18.71
CA VAL A 392 -21.50 -15.33 20.09
C VAL A 392 -20.60 -14.33 20.81
N LEU A 393 -21.08 -13.10 20.99
CA LEU A 393 -20.33 -11.97 21.51
C LEU A 393 -19.66 -12.22 22.88
N GLY A 394 -20.35 -12.85 23.83
CA GLY A 394 -19.84 -13.01 25.20
C GLY A 394 -18.47 -13.72 25.24
N ASN A 395 -18.37 -14.87 24.57
CA ASN A 395 -17.13 -15.65 24.54
C ASN A 395 -15.99 -14.91 23.83
N VAL A 396 -16.32 -14.08 22.83
CA VAL A 396 -15.34 -13.31 22.04
C VAL A 396 -14.78 -12.16 22.88
N VAL A 397 -15.61 -11.44 23.61
CA VAL A 397 -15.19 -10.32 24.45
C VAL A 397 -14.21 -10.77 25.53
N ASP A 398 -14.54 -11.85 26.26
CA ASP A 398 -13.65 -12.43 27.29
C ASP A 398 -12.30 -12.85 26.71
N LYS A 399 -12.32 -13.40 25.50
CA LYS A 399 -11.13 -13.83 24.79
C LYS A 399 -10.26 -12.66 24.34
N ILE A 400 -10.87 -11.58 23.85
CA ILE A 400 -10.15 -10.35 23.49
C ILE A 400 -9.45 -9.78 24.72
N PHE A 401 -10.15 -9.67 25.86
CA PHE A 401 -9.54 -9.19 27.09
C PHE A 401 -8.34 -10.04 27.54
N SER A 402 -8.47 -11.36 27.50
CA SER A 402 -7.38 -12.27 27.88
C SER A 402 -6.20 -12.26 26.90
N THR A 403 -6.46 -12.03 25.62
CA THR A 403 -5.41 -12.02 24.60
C THR A 403 -4.63 -10.73 24.58
N PHE A 404 -5.29 -9.59 24.51
CA PHE A 404 -4.57 -8.30 24.49
C PHE A 404 -3.85 -7.99 25.80
N ASP A 405 -4.35 -8.53 26.92
CA ASP A 405 -3.77 -8.39 28.26
C ASP A 405 -3.40 -6.94 28.61
N HIS A 406 -4.37 -6.02 28.35
CA HIS A 406 -4.19 -4.60 28.54
C HIS A 406 -5.06 -4.06 29.68
N THR A 407 -4.47 -3.37 30.65
CA THR A 407 -5.13 -2.96 31.90
C THR A 407 -6.26 -1.93 31.71
N ASN A 408 -6.12 -1.03 30.74
CA ASN A 408 -7.07 0.05 30.45
C ASN A 408 -7.74 -0.19 29.07
N MET A 409 -8.28 -1.39 28.86
CA MET A 409 -8.93 -1.74 27.62
C MET A 409 -10.45 -1.78 27.77
N THR A 410 -11.15 -1.37 26.73
CA THR A 410 -12.61 -1.46 26.59
C THR A 410 -12.95 -2.09 25.24
N VAL A 411 -13.94 -3.00 25.24
CA VAL A 411 -14.50 -3.58 24.02
C VAL A 411 -15.87 -2.97 23.79
N ILE A 412 -16.09 -2.38 22.62
CA ILE A 412 -17.30 -1.66 22.23
C ILE A 412 -17.85 -2.26 20.94
N THR A 413 -19.18 -2.40 20.85
CA THR A 413 -19.83 -3.03 19.69
C THR A 413 -20.85 -2.13 19.00
N ASP A 414 -21.08 -0.93 19.55
CA ASP A 414 -22.06 0.02 19.06
C ASP A 414 -21.41 1.40 18.81
N PHE A 415 -21.79 2.05 17.72
CA PHE A 415 -21.18 3.34 17.36
C PHE A 415 -21.59 4.49 18.30
N ASP A 416 -22.79 4.48 18.83
CA ASP A 416 -23.22 5.52 19.75
C ASP A 416 -22.51 5.37 21.08
N GLU A 417 -22.31 4.14 21.55
CA GLU A 417 -21.48 3.82 22.71
C GLU A 417 -20.03 4.24 22.50
N LEU A 418 -19.46 3.97 21.33
CA LEU A 418 -18.11 4.38 20.97
C LEU A 418 -17.97 5.90 21.01
N ASN A 419 -18.88 6.63 20.38
CA ASN A 419 -18.89 8.08 20.41
C ASN A 419 -18.96 8.61 21.86
N PHE A 420 -19.89 8.07 22.66
CA PHE A 420 -20.03 8.47 24.06
C PHE A 420 -18.76 8.18 24.90
N TYR A 421 -18.13 7.02 24.68
CA TYR A 421 -16.89 6.68 25.38
C TYR A 421 -15.76 7.65 25.04
N LEU A 422 -15.62 8.00 23.79
CA LEU A 422 -14.56 8.90 23.32
C LEU A 422 -14.77 10.36 23.75
N GLU A 423 -16.03 10.78 23.94
CA GLU A 423 -16.36 12.10 24.51
C GLU A 423 -15.90 12.27 25.98
N GLN A 424 -15.58 11.18 26.69
CA GLN A 424 -15.13 11.22 28.06
C GLN A 424 -13.65 11.63 28.19
N PHE A 425 -12.86 11.55 27.10
CA PHE A 425 -11.47 11.94 27.09
C PHE A 425 -11.33 13.44 26.81
N GLU A 426 -10.54 14.12 27.67
CA GLU A 426 -10.20 15.51 27.42
C GLU A 426 -9.13 15.57 26.32
N SER A 427 -9.38 16.32 25.25
CA SER A 427 -8.49 16.47 24.11
C SER A 427 -7.10 16.98 24.50
N GLN A 428 -7.00 17.85 25.47
CA GLN A 428 -5.75 18.50 25.91
C GLN A 428 -4.69 17.57 26.51
N GLY A 429 -5.03 16.34 26.88
CA GLY A 429 -4.10 15.38 27.48
C GLY A 429 -3.76 14.21 26.59
N PHE A 430 -4.50 13.99 25.50
CA PHE A 430 -4.45 12.76 24.74
C PHE A 430 -4.19 12.99 23.25
N ASN A 431 -3.45 12.06 22.66
CA ASN A 431 -3.45 11.83 21.23
C ASN A 431 -4.37 10.66 20.92
N LEU A 432 -4.92 10.61 19.72
CA LEU A 432 -5.75 9.52 19.24
C LEU A 432 -5.10 8.86 18.03
N LEU A 433 -4.98 7.54 18.07
CA LEU A 433 -4.64 6.71 16.94
C LEU A 433 -5.82 5.81 16.60
N PHE A 434 -6.37 6.02 15.43
CA PHE A 434 -7.49 5.27 14.90
C PHE A 434 -6.98 4.24 13.89
N MET A 435 -7.27 2.94 14.08
CA MET A 435 -6.80 1.87 13.21
C MET A 435 -7.93 0.98 12.73
N SER A 436 -7.96 0.74 11.41
CA SER A 436 -8.95 -0.13 10.78
C SER A 436 -8.38 -0.76 9.52
N SER A 437 -8.81 -1.98 9.22
CA SER A 437 -8.46 -2.67 7.97
C SER A 437 -9.30 -2.22 6.77
N ASP A 438 -10.43 -1.54 7.01
CA ASP A 438 -11.36 -1.10 5.97
C ASP A 438 -11.52 0.43 5.97
N SER A 439 -11.68 0.99 4.78
CA SER A 439 -12.02 2.41 4.59
C SER A 439 -13.48 2.74 4.95
N ASN A 440 -14.33 1.72 5.14
CA ASN A 440 -15.78 1.83 5.29
C ASN A 440 -16.33 1.31 6.63
N ILE A 441 -15.63 1.54 7.74
CA ILE A 441 -16.14 1.19 9.07
C ILE A 441 -17.40 1.97 9.50
N GLY A 442 -17.98 2.76 8.62
CA GLY A 442 -19.15 3.60 8.96
C GLY A 442 -18.80 4.83 9.82
N VAL A 443 -17.53 4.99 10.22
CA VAL A 443 -17.04 6.15 10.97
C VAL A 443 -16.34 7.11 10.03
N ASN A 444 -16.85 8.32 9.90
CA ASN A 444 -16.12 9.40 9.27
C ASN A 444 -15.04 9.90 10.25
N VAL A 445 -13.81 9.46 10.05
CA VAL A 445 -12.67 9.74 10.94
C VAL A 445 -12.43 11.25 11.10
N LEU A 446 -12.65 12.06 10.07
CA LEU A 446 -12.56 13.52 10.15
C LEU A 446 -13.62 14.10 11.09
N SER A 447 -14.89 13.70 10.92
CA SER A 447 -15.98 14.11 11.81
C SER A 447 -15.74 13.68 13.25
N PHE A 448 -15.13 12.53 13.42
CA PHE A 448 -14.74 11.98 14.69
C PHE A 448 -13.58 12.77 15.32
N ALA A 449 -12.54 13.08 14.55
CA ALA A 449 -11.43 13.92 14.97
C ALA A 449 -11.91 15.32 15.38
N ASP A 450 -12.88 15.89 14.66
CA ASP A 450 -13.49 17.17 14.99
C ASP A 450 -14.17 17.14 16.38
N LYS A 451 -14.92 16.08 16.68
CA LYS A 451 -15.56 15.91 18.01
C LYS A 451 -14.52 15.68 19.11
N PHE A 452 -13.52 14.83 18.87
CA PHE A 452 -12.48 14.51 19.83
C PHE A 452 -11.63 15.74 20.19
N LEU A 453 -11.34 16.60 19.21
CA LEU A 453 -10.54 17.82 19.40
C LEU A 453 -11.38 19.04 19.79
N ALA A 454 -12.72 19.00 19.63
CA ALA A 454 -13.58 20.11 19.97
C ALA A 454 -13.51 20.47 21.47
N LYS A 455 -13.32 21.75 21.78
CA LYS A 455 -13.42 22.23 23.17
C LYS A 455 -14.83 21.98 23.69
N LYS A 456 -14.96 21.20 24.76
CA LYS A 456 -16.15 21.31 25.60
C LYS A 456 -16.10 22.70 26.26
N VAL A 457 -16.85 23.65 25.74
CA VAL A 457 -17.14 24.89 26.46
C VAL A 457 -17.91 24.46 27.71
N LYS A 458 -17.22 24.35 28.83
CA LYS A 458 -17.87 24.22 30.15
C LYS A 458 -18.67 25.50 30.35
N ASN A 459 -19.95 25.49 30.01
CA ASN A 459 -20.90 26.44 30.52
C ASN A 459 -20.99 26.19 32.04
N PHE A 460 -20.14 26.83 32.80
CA PHE A 460 -20.42 27.02 34.22
C PHE A 460 -21.65 27.93 34.32
N LYS A 461 -22.81 27.32 34.63
CA LYS A 461 -23.94 28.00 35.22
C LYS A 461 -23.88 27.83 36.70
#